data_7872b2203f6fc4cda27ae8d87bb0325a
#
_entry.id   7872b2203f6fc4cda27ae8d87bb0325a
#
_cell.length_a   1.000
_cell.length_b   1.000
_cell.length_c   1.000
_cell.angle_alpha   90.00
_cell.angle_beta   90.00
_cell.angle_gamma   90.00
#
_symmetry.space_group_name_H-M   'P 1'
#
loop_
_entity.id
_entity.type
_entity.pdbx_description
1 polymer ?
#
loop_
_entity_poly.entity_id
_entity_poly.type
_entity_poly.pdbx_seq_one_letter_code
_entity_poly.pdbx_strand_id
1 'polypeptide(L)'
;MLPTKISTLDIHQYVQSWVDEQPSWHLVTVAEDTDASFVNITVSDTEPTAANAQRLPFTQAQVFRYLLVPVTDTLMHPGKKTAAAHIIDDQLTTRLRHDLTEAYNDSHQASSTERLDIVDCHILSVGHMLRTHKLACFDMDSTLIEQEVIVELAKTAGIGEEVEAITEAAMRGEMDFDESFAQRVALLKGISTDVLDDICSRLTLSMGARTTISALKALGYHTVLVSGGFTYFARYIAEQLGVDEVHANALDIDEGEVTGHVQLPIVNGAKKAAIVEHTAERLGIEMSQVVCIGDGANDLPMMAIADLGVAYHAKPIVQARADAAINVTGLEGIFYALGYPALAPTE
;
A
#
# COMPACT_ATOMS: atom_id res chain seq x y z
N MET A 1 -29.20 9.37 18.64
CA MET A 1 -27.77 9.21 18.80
C MET A 1 -27.41 8.00 17.99
N LEU A 2 -26.67 8.17 16.92
CA LEU A 2 -26.16 7.06 16.11
C LEU A 2 -25.06 6.36 16.95
N PRO A 3 -24.92 5.03 16.88
CA PRO A 3 -23.81 4.35 17.53
C PRO A 3 -22.50 4.84 16.91
N THR A 4 -21.60 5.33 17.73
CA THR A 4 -20.34 5.95 17.30
C THR A 4 -19.25 4.95 16.95
N LYS A 5 -19.51 3.64 17.11
CA LYS A 5 -18.54 2.57 16.88
C LYS A 5 -19.24 1.31 16.39
N ILE A 6 -18.62 0.58 15.48
CA ILE A 6 -18.97 -0.80 15.22
C ILE A 6 -18.64 -1.60 16.49
N SER A 7 -19.60 -2.32 17.06
CA SER A 7 -19.31 -3.12 18.23
C SER A 7 -18.50 -4.36 17.85
N THR A 8 -17.63 -4.83 18.75
CA THR A 8 -16.91 -6.11 18.57
C THR A 8 -17.87 -7.27 18.29
N LEU A 9 -19.06 -7.23 18.93
CA LEU A 9 -20.09 -8.24 18.75
C LEU A 9 -20.65 -8.22 17.32
N ASP A 10 -20.87 -7.04 16.75
CA ASP A 10 -21.41 -6.90 15.39
C ASP A 10 -20.43 -7.42 14.35
N ILE A 11 -19.15 -7.08 14.47
CA ILE A 11 -18.09 -7.59 13.59
C ILE A 11 -18.00 -9.12 13.71
N HIS A 12 -17.98 -9.65 14.94
CA HIS A 12 -17.88 -11.09 15.14
C HIS A 12 -19.09 -11.84 14.55
N GLN A 13 -20.30 -11.36 14.78
CA GLN A 13 -21.52 -11.95 14.22
C GLN A 13 -21.53 -11.88 12.70
N TYR A 14 -21.07 -10.78 12.14
CA TYR A 14 -20.98 -10.61 10.70
C TYR A 14 -19.98 -11.60 10.08
N VAL A 15 -18.77 -11.69 10.62
CA VAL A 15 -17.74 -12.62 10.14
C VAL A 15 -18.20 -14.06 10.28
N GLN A 16 -18.87 -14.43 11.38
CA GLN A 16 -19.43 -15.77 11.56
C GLN A 16 -20.50 -16.06 10.51
N SER A 17 -21.47 -15.17 10.31
CA SER A 17 -22.52 -15.32 9.30
C SER A 17 -21.93 -15.46 7.89
N TRP A 18 -20.93 -14.64 7.57
CA TRP A 18 -20.26 -14.69 6.29
C TRP A 18 -19.50 -16.01 6.09
N VAL A 19 -18.79 -16.52 7.12
CA VAL A 19 -18.10 -17.82 7.06
C VAL A 19 -19.08 -18.96 6.92
N ASP A 20 -20.24 -18.92 7.59
CA ASP A 20 -21.28 -19.95 7.50
C ASP A 20 -21.85 -20.08 6.07
N GLU A 21 -21.76 -19.03 5.26
CA GLU A 21 -22.11 -19.05 3.84
C GLU A 21 -21.01 -19.65 2.95
N GLN A 22 -19.80 -19.86 3.48
CA GLN A 22 -18.65 -20.36 2.73
C GLN A 22 -18.50 -21.88 2.97
N PRO A 23 -18.86 -22.75 2.00
CA PRO A 23 -18.86 -24.21 2.21
C PRO A 23 -17.47 -24.82 2.44
N SER A 24 -16.42 -24.06 2.16
CA SER A 24 -15.02 -24.51 2.25
C SER A 24 -14.30 -24.09 3.52
N TRP A 25 -14.93 -23.31 4.41
CA TRP A 25 -14.25 -22.72 5.56
C TRP A 25 -15.06 -22.80 6.84
N HIS A 26 -14.38 -22.95 7.96
CA HIS A 26 -14.92 -22.80 9.32
C HIS A 26 -14.18 -21.74 10.09
N LEU A 27 -14.89 -20.95 10.89
CA LEU A 27 -14.31 -20.02 11.85
C LEU A 27 -13.92 -20.77 13.12
N VAL A 28 -12.66 -20.69 13.50
CA VAL A 28 -12.13 -21.30 14.74
C VAL A 28 -11.29 -20.30 15.51
N THR A 29 -11.41 -20.32 16.82
CA THR A 29 -10.70 -19.42 17.73
C THR A 29 -9.26 -19.83 18.02
N VAL A 30 -8.88 -21.07 17.76
CA VAL A 30 -7.52 -21.62 17.97
C VAL A 30 -7.23 -22.67 16.89
N ALA A 31 -6.12 -22.52 16.16
CA ALA A 31 -5.70 -23.51 15.15
C ALA A 31 -4.42 -24.21 15.55
N GLU A 32 -4.42 -25.52 15.36
CA GLU A 32 -3.25 -26.38 15.35
C GLU A 32 -2.86 -26.82 13.93
N ASP A 33 -3.61 -26.40 12.89
CA ASP A 33 -3.43 -26.86 11.51
C ASP A 33 -2.63 -25.87 10.66
N THR A 34 -1.70 -26.38 9.85
CA THR A 34 -0.82 -25.58 8.98
C THR A 34 -1.50 -25.01 7.74
N ASP A 35 -2.72 -25.48 7.41
CA ASP A 35 -3.51 -25.01 6.27
C ASP A 35 -4.53 -23.93 6.64
N ALA A 36 -4.50 -23.46 7.88
CA ALA A 36 -5.37 -22.38 8.34
C ALA A 36 -5.02 -21.02 7.74
N SER A 37 -5.99 -20.14 7.70
CA SER A 37 -5.82 -18.76 7.25
C SER A 37 -6.37 -17.78 8.29
N PHE A 38 -5.75 -16.62 8.40
CA PHE A 38 -6.19 -15.57 9.31
C PHE A 38 -6.90 -14.47 8.53
N VAL A 39 -7.98 -13.96 9.11
CA VAL A 39 -8.63 -12.74 8.67
C VAL A 39 -8.26 -11.64 9.65
N ASN A 40 -7.56 -10.62 9.18
CA ASN A 40 -7.32 -9.39 9.92
C ASN A 40 -8.30 -8.33 9.39
N ILE A 41 -9.14 -7.82 10.27
CA ILE A 41 -10.08 -6.75 9.96
C ILE A 41 -9.71 -5.54 10.78
N THR A 42 -9.41 -4.44 10.10
CA THR A 42 -9.13 -3.15 10.72
C THR A 42 -10.30 -2.21 10.47
N VAL A 43 -10.86 -1.67 11.51
CA VAL A 43 -12.04 -0.80 11.46
C VAL A 43 -11.69 0.54 12.09
N SER A 44 -12.22 1.63 11.53
CA SER A 44 -12.12 2.95 12.13
C SER A 44 -12.77 2.97 13.51
N ASP A 45 -12.04 3.47 14.51
CA ASP A 45 -12.54 3.64 15.89
C ASP A 45 -13.20 5.01 16.12
N THR A 46 -13.20 5.87 15.11
CA THR A 46 -13.79 7.22 15.17
C THR A 46 -14.91 7.37 14.16
N GLU A 47 -15.90 8.22 14.51
CA GLU A 47 -16.90 8.64 13.53
C GLU A 47 -16.19 9.28 12.32
N PRO A 48 -16.49 8.83 11.11
CA PRO A 48 -15.98 9.45 9.90
C PRO A 48 -16.56 10.87 9.80
N THR A 49 -15.69 11.85 9.86
CA THR A 49 -16.02 13.24 9.55
C THR A 49 -15.41 13.61 8.21
N ALA A 50 -15.98 14.57 7.50
CA ALA A 50 -15.42 15.04 6.24
C ALA A 50 -13.95 15.51 6.36
N ALA A 51 -13.50 15.85 7.57
CA ALA A 51 -12.14 16.31 7.84
C ALA A 51 -11.14 15.15 8.09
N ASN A 52 -11.61 13.97 8.55
CA ASN A 52 -10.76 12.81 8.87
C ASN A 52 -11.08 11.59 7.99
N ALA A 53 -11.89 11.77 6.95
CA ALA A 53 -12.34 10.71 6.04
C ALA A 53 -11.20 10.04 5.25
N GLN A 54 -9.98 10.55 5.31
CA GLN A 54 -8.90 10.08 4.45
C GLN A 54 -7.83 9.27 5.17
N ARG A 55 -7.62 9.45 6.48
CA ARG A 55 -6.54 8.74 7.19
C ARG A 55 -6.74 8.80 8.70
N LEU A 56 -6.75 7.65 9.34
CA LEU A 56 -6.85 7.56 10.80
C LEU A 56 -5.50 7.20 11.41
N PRO A 57 -5.08 7.88 12.49
CA PRO A 57 -3.93 7.43 13.27
C PRO A 57 -4.14 6.00 13.74
N PHE A 58 -3.06 5.22 13.77
CA PHE A 58 -3.04 3.84 14.23
C PHE A 58 -3.77 3.62 15.58
N THR A 59 -3.65 4.59 16.49
CA THR A 59 -4.32 4.58 17.81
C THR A 59 -5.84 4.70 17.75
N GLN A 60 -6.41 4.96 16.56
CA GLN A 60 -7.85 5.13 16.35
C GLN A 60 -8.46 4.00 15.51
N ALA A 61 -7.70 2.95 15.21
CA ALA A 61 -8.18 1.77 14.51
C ALA A 61 -8.37 0.59 15.46
N GLN A 62 -9.49 -0.10 15.34
CA GLN A 62 -9.71 -1.39 16.01
C GLN A 62 -9.30 -2.52 15.06
N VAL A 63 -8.55 -3.49 15.57
CA VAL A 63 -8.09 -4.65 14.80
C VAL A 63 -8.73 -5.90 15.35
N PHE A 64 -9.47 -6.59 14.49
CA PHE A 64 -10.08 -7.89 14.79
C PHE A 64 -9.32 -8.98 14.03
N ARG A 65 -8.94 -10.03 14.71
CA ARG A 65 -8.24 -11.16 14.13
C ARG A 65 -9.05 -12.43 14.29
N TYR A 66 -9.29 -13.09 13.16
CA TYR A 66 -10.02 -14.35 13.10
C TYR A 66 -9.18 -15.40 12.41
N LEU A 67 -9.37 -16.65 12.81
CA LEU A 67 -8.74 -17.80 12.20
C LEU A 67 -9.77 -18.56 11.38
N LEU A 68 -9.50 -18.75 10.10
CA LEU A 68 -10.28 -19.60 9.20
C LEU A 68 -9.56 -20.94 9.01
N VAL A 69 -10.28 -22.04 9.20
CA VAL A 69 -9.79 -23.39 8.95
C VAL A 69 -10.54 -23.97 7.76
N PRO A 70 -9.84 -24.51 6.74
CA PRO A 70 -10.53 -25.14 5.62
C PRO A 70 -11.32 -26.36 6.06
N VAL A 71 -12.54 -26.49 5.52
CA VAL A 71 -13.32 -27.71 5.64
C VAL A 71 -12.67 -28.77 4.78
N THR A 72 -11.77 -29.56 5.34
CA THR A 72 -11.19 -30.68 4.64
C THR A 72 -12.08 -31.92 4.80
N ASP A 73 -12.32 -32.65 3.72
CA ASP A 73 -12.90 -34.00 3.74
C ASP A 73 -12.06 -35.00 4.61
N THR A 74 -10.94 -34.55 5.12
CA THR A 74 -9.95 -35.29 5.90
C THR A 74 -10.46 -35.69 7.29
N LEU A 75 -11.44 -34.99 7.83
CA LEU A 75 -12.12 -35.43 9.07
C LEU A 75 -12.94 -36.69 8.87
N MET A 76 -13.34 -37.00 7.62
CA MET A 76 -14.10 -38.19 7.30
C MET A 76 -13.25 -39.36 6.78
N HIS A 77 -11.99 -39.13 6.33
CA HIS A 77 -11.15 -40.17 5.76
C HIS A 77 -9.66 -39.96 6.13
N PRO A 78 -9.19 -40.43 7.29
CA PRO A 78 -7.79 -40.37 7.65
C PRO A 78 -6.97 -41.24 6.69
N GLY A 79 -6.22 -40.62 5.78
CA GLY A 79 -5.28 -41.33 4.89
C GLY A 79 -5.21 -40.83 3.43
N LYS A 80 -6.07 -39.96 2.96
CA LYS A 80 -5.94 -39.32 1.65
C LYS A 80 -5.42 -37.88 1.82
N LYS A 81 -4.14 -37.67 1.56
CA LYS A 81 -3.58 -36.34 1.30
C LYS A 81 -4.16 -35.85 -0.03
N THR A 82 -5.28 -35.19 -0.01
CA THR A 82 -5.72 -34.36 -1.14
C THR A 82 -5.00 -33.01 -0.96
N ALA A 83 -3.95 -32.81 -1.75
CA ALA A 83 -3.35 -31.49 -1.97
C ALA A 83 -4.33 -30.64 -2.80
N ALA A 84 -5.46 -30.26 -2.22
CA ALA A 84 -6.20 -29.10 -2.65
C ALA A 84 -5.62 -27.93 -1.87
N ALA A 85 -4.64 -27.27 -2.46
CA ALA A 85 -4.31 -25.92 -2.06
C ALA A 85 -5.64 -25.13 -2.13
N HIS A 86 -6.26 -24.87 -0.99
CA HIS A 86 -7.37 -23.96 -0.92
C HIS A 86 -6.78 -22.58 -1.18
N ILE A 87 -6.80 -22.20 -2.45
CA ILE A 87 -6.43 -20.88 -2.91
C ILE A 87 -7.45 -19.95 -2.25
N ILE A 88 -6.98 -19.11 -1.34
CA ILE A 88 -7.76 -17.97 -0.90
C ILE A 88 -7.88 -17.09 -2.13
N ASP A 89 -9.09 -17.02 -2.65
CA ASP A 89 -9.39 -16.23 -3.83
C ASP A 89 -9.27 -14.75 -3.45
N ASP A 90 -8.51 -13.97 -4.21
CA ASP A 90 -8.40 -12.50 -4.05
C ASP A 90 -9.78 -11.83 -4.06
N GLN A 91 -10.74 -12.44 -4.78
CA GLN A 91 -12.13 -12.02 -4.78
C GLN A 91 -12.79 -12.16 -3.39
N LEU A 92 -12.31 -13.07 -2.55
CA LEU A 92 -12.87 -13.31 -1.22
C LEU A 92 -12.57 -12.13 -0.29
N THR A 93 -11.32 -11.69 -0.24
CA THR A 93 -10.91 -10.51 0.55
C THR A 93 -11.64 -9.25 0.09
N THR A 94 -11.72 -9.05 -1.22
CA THR A 94 -12.41 -7.89 -1.81
C THR A 94 -13.91 -7.91 -1.49
N ARG A 95 -14.56 -9.07 -1.57
CA ARG A 95 -15.97 -9.21 -1.21
C ARG A 95 -16.22 -8.96 0.27
N LEU A 96 -15.43 -9.58 1.15
CA LEU A 96 -15.59 -9.40 2.60
C LEU A 96 -15.40 -7.94 3.00
N ARG A 97 -14.40 -7.26 2.45
CA ARG A 97 -14.20 -5.83 2.66
C ARG A 97 -15.39 -5.01 2.18
N HIS A 98 -15.86 -5.28 0.96
CA HIS A 98 -17.03 -4.60 0.38
C HIS A 98 -18.27 -4.78 1.26
N ASP A 99 -18.60 -6.01 1.61
CA ASP A 99 -19.80 -6.34 2.36
C ASP A 99 -19.78 -5.73 3.78
N LEU A 100 -18.61 -5.73 4.45
CA LEU A 100 -18.44 -5.08 5.75
C LEU A 100 -18.60 -3.56 5.65
N THR A 101 -18.01 -2.94 4.63
CA THR A 101 -18.13 -1.50 4.38
C THR A 101 -19.57 -1.10 4.08
N GLU A 102 -20.28 -1.88 3.24
CA GLU A 102 -21.69 -1.66 2.93
C GLU A 102 -22.57 -1.83 4.16
N ALA A 103 -22.38 -2.91 4.93
CA ALA A 103 -23.15 -3.15 6.16
C ALA A 103 -22.99 -2.00 7.17
N TYR A 104 -21.77 -1.45 7.30
CA TYR A 104 -21.54 -0.28 8.14
C TYR A 104 -22.24 0.97 7.59
N ASN A 105 -22.04 1.30 6.32
CA ASN A 105 -22.63 2.47 5.69
C ASN A 105 -24.17 2.42 5.75
N ASP A 106 -24.76 1.26 5.55
CA ASP A 106 -26.21 1.05 5.62
C ASP A 106 -26.73 1.19 7.06
N SER A 107 -26.01 0.66 8.05
CA SER A 107 -26.37 0.79 9.47
C SER A 107 -26.35 2.25 9.95
N HIS A 108 -25.51 3.08 9.33
CA HIS A 108 -25.38 4.51 9.64
C HIS A 108 -26.15 5.42 8.69
N GLN A 109 -26.95 4.85 7.77
CA GLN A 109 -27.76 5.60 6.80
C GLN A 109 -26.94 6.63 5.99
N ALA A 110 -25.67 6.27 5.68
CA ALA A 110 -24.78 7.12 4.93
C ALA A 110 -25.35 7.42 3.52
N SER A 111 -25.36 8.71 3.14
CA SER A 111 -25.73 9.09 1.78
C SER A 111 -24.69 8.59 0.77
N SER A 112 -25.05 8.51 -0.51
CA SER A 112 -24.12 8.03 -1.56
C SER A 112 -22.82 8.86 -1.67
N THR A 113 -22.81 10.09 -1.17
CA THR A 113 -21.65 10.98 -1.13
C THR A 113 -20.86 10.92 0.18
N GLU A 114 -21.40 10.22 1.20
CA GLU A 114 -20.79 10.09 2.54
C GLU A 114 -20.30 8.66 2.82
N ARG A 115 -20.44 7.74 1.85
CA ARG A 115 -19.94 6.38 1.99
C ARG A 115 -18.41 6.39 2.00
N LEU A 116 -17.83 5.80 3.02
CA LEU A 116 -16.40 5.80 3.29
C LEU A 116 -15.86 4.38 3.32
N ASP A 117 -14.65 4.18 2.84
CA ASP A 117 -13.86 2.98 3.08
C ASP A 117 -13.33 3.05 4.53
N ILE A 118 -13.99 2.32 5.41
CA ILE A 118 -13.70 2.32 6.86
C ILE A 118 -13.16 0.99 7.36
N VAL A 119 -13.03 0.01 6.46
CA VAL A 119 -12.60 -1.34 6.79
C VAL A 119 -11.47 -1.77 5.84
N ASP A 120 -10.34 -2.15 6.41
CA ASP A 120 -9.33 -2.95 5.72
C ASP A 120 -9.45 -4.40 6.15
N CYS A 121 -9.40 -5.32 5.18
CA CYS A 121 -9.52 -6.75 5.41
C CYS A 121 -8.37 -7.48 4.71
N HIS A 122 -7.61 -8.25 5.47
CA HIS A 122 -6.51 -9.06 4.96
C HIS A 122 -6.73 -10.51 5.33
N ILE A 123 -6.76 -11.39 4.32
CA ILE A 123 -6.82 -12.84 4.53
C ILE A 123 -5.43 -13.42 4.25
N LEU A 124 -4.81 -13.96 5.28
CA LEU A 124 -3.43 -14.42 5.22
C LEU A 124 -3.37 -15.94 5.51
N SER A 125 -2.67 -16.68 4.67
CA SER A 125 -2.35 -18.07 4.99
C SER A 125 -1.37 -18.14 6.17
N VAL A 126 -1.41 -19.22 6.94
CA VAL A 126 -0.40 -19.47 7.98
C VAL A 126 1.01 -19.50 7.40
N GLY A 127 1.15 -20.07 6.19
CA GLY A 127 2.42 -20.07 5.48
C GLY A 127 2.97 -18.67 5.23
N HIS A 128 2.11 -17.73 4.85
CA HIS A 128 2.48 -16.33 4.66
C HIS A 128 2.89 -15.67 5.99
N MET A 129 2.13 -15.89 7.05
CA MET A 129 2.44 -15.33 8.38
C MET A 129 3.73 -15.87 8.99
N LEU A 130 4.15 -17.07 8.62
CA LEU A 130 5.41 -17.69 9.07
C LEU A 130 6.61 -17.28 8.21
N ARG A 131 6.41 -16.60 7.09
CA ARG A 131 7.49 -16.09 6.26
C ARG A 131 8.18 -14.92 6.94
N THR A 132 9.50 -14.91 6.86
CA THR A 132 10.31 -13.80 7.32
C THR A 132 10.66 -12.92 6.12
N HIS A 133 9.90 -11.87 5.91
CA HIS A 133 10.25 -10.88 4.91
C HIS A 133 11.50 -10.09 5.37
N LYS A 134 12.30 -9.63 4.42
CA LYS A 134 13.59 -8.99 4.67
C LYS A 134 13.82 -7.72 3.85
N LEU A 135 13.09 -7.55 2.77
CA LEU A 135 13.18 -6.39 1.88
C LEU A 135 11.82 -5.74 1.76
N ALA A 136 11.77 -4.44 2.00
CA ALA A 136 10.57 -3.62 1.83
C ALA A 136 10.86 -2.46 0.88
N CYS A 137 10.17 -2.43 -0.26
CA CYS A 137 10.31 -1.44 -1.30
C CYS A 137 9.09 -0.55 -1.35
N PHE A 138 9.30 0.76 -1.31
CA PHE A 138 8.26 1.78 -1.25
C PHE A 138 8.31 2.71 -2.45
N ASP A 139 7.16 3.04 -3.02
CA ASP A 139 7.07 4.26 -3.82
C ASP A 139 7.20 5.50 -2.93
N MET A 140 7.40 6.67 -3.51
CA MET A 140 7.53 7.94 -2.82
C MET A 140 6.23 8.73 -2.84
N ASP A 141 5.86 9.19 -4.03
CA ASP A 141 4.73 10.09 -4.25
C ASP A 141 3.43 9.39 -3.86
N SER A 142 2.55 10.07 -3.12
CA SER A 142 1.29 9.51 -2.58
C SER A 142 1.46 8.23 -1.73
N THR A 143 2.68 7.77 -1.46
CA THR A 143 3.00 6.59 -0.62
C THR A 143 3.80 6.96 0.63
N LEU A 144 5.07 7.36 0.53
CA LEU A 144 5.87 7.84 1.67
C LEU A 144 5.61 9.31 2.00
N ILE A 145 5.17 10.08 1.02
CA ILE A 145 4.71 11.46 1.15
C ILE A 145 3.29 11.62 0.61
N GLU A 146 2.60 12.66 1.06
CA GLU A 146 1.21 12.92 0.67
C GLU A 146 1.08 13.54 -0.72
N GLN A 147 2.13 14.21 -1.20
CA GLN A 147 2.13 14.97 -2.43
C GLN A 147 2.62 14.14 -3.63
N GLU A 148 2.25 14.62 -4.81
CA GLU A 148 2.86 14.31 -6.10
C GLU A 148 3.89 15.41 -6.41
N VAL A 149 5.19 15.10 -6.35
CA VAL A 149 6.25 16.12 -6.49
C VAL A 149 6.19 16.88 -7.80
N ILE A 150 5.89 16.19 -8.91
CA ILE A 150 5.80 16.85 -10.22
C ILE A 150 4.65 17.87 -10.28
N VAL A 151 3.57 17.63 -9.53
CA VAL A 151 2.44 18.55 -9.41
C VAL A 151 2.84 19.77 -8.58
N GLU A 152 3.59 19.58 -7.50
CA GLU A 152 4.10 20.70 -6.69
C GLU A 152 5.09 21.58 -7.46
N LEU A 153 5.97 20.97 -8.27
CA LEU A 153 6.85 21.67 -9.20
C LEU A 153 6.06 22.48 -10.21
N ALA A 154 5.07 21.85 -10.85
CA ALA A 154 4.23 22.49 -11.85
C ALA A 154 3.45 23.70 -11.30
N LYS A 155 2.86 23.55 -10.11
CA LYS A 155 2.16 24.63 -9.40
C LYS A 155 3.09 25.82 -9.12
N THR A 156 4.27 25.52 -8.58
CA THR A 156 5.25 26.56 -8.21
C THR A 156 5.80 27.28 -9.44
N ALA A 157 5.99 26.58 -10.55
CA ALA A 157 6.45 27.15 -11.83
C ALA A 157 5.32 27.80 -12.66
N GLY A 158 4.06 27.67 -12.27
CA GLY A 158 2.90 28.21 -13.01
C GLY A 158 2.60 27.47 -14.32
N ILE A 159 3.00 26.19 -14.43
CA ILE A 159 2.82 25.31 -15.60
C ILE A 159 1.89 24.14 -15.31
N GLY A 160 0.98 24.31 -14.33
CA GLY A 160 0.10 23.22 -13.88
C GLY A 160 -0.80 22.68 -14.97
N GLU A 161 -1.41 23.57 -15.78
CA GLU A 161 -2.33 23.17 -16.85
C GLU A 161 -1.63 22.35 -17.94
N GLU A 162 -0.38 22.72 -18.30
CA GLU A 162 0.42 22.01 -19.30
C GLU A 162 0.81 20.62 -18.83
N VAL A 163 1.23 20.48 -17.56
CA VAL A 163 1.58 19.18 -16.96
C VAL A 163 0.35 18.29 -16.83
N GLU A 164 -0.80 18.86 -16.46
CA GLU A 164 -2.07 18.11 -16.38
C GLU A 164 -2.49 17.59 -17.76
N ALA A 165 -2.42 18.43 -18.80
CA ALA A 165 -2.76 18.04 -20.16
C ALA A 165 -1.91 16.86 -20.68
N ILE A 166 -0.60 16.85 -20.39
CA ILE A 166 0.30 15.73 -20.75
C ILE A 166 -0.08 14.48 -19.96
N THR A 167 -0.38 14.63 -18.67
CA THR A 167 -0.76 13.50 -17.82
C THR A 167 -2.07 12.87 -18.29
N GLU A 168 -3.07 13.67 -18.63
CA GLU A 168 -4.33 13.17 -19.18
C GLU A 168 -4.16 12.48 -20.53
N ALA A 169 -3.31 13.01 -21.42
CA ALA A 169 -3.01 12.38 -22.71
C ALA A 169 -2.37 11.00 -22.51
N ALA A 170 -1.43 10.86 -21.57
CA ALA A 170 -0.85 9.58 -21.20
C ALA A 170 -1.91 8.61 -20.61
N MET A 171 -2.81 9.09 -19.77
CA MET A 171 -3.90 8.29 -19.19
C MET A 171 -4.90 7.80 -20.27
N ARG A 172 -5.08 8.55 -21.36
CA ARG A 172 -5.87 8.12 -22.53
C ARG A 172 -5.11 7.15 -23.45
N GLY A 173 -3.82 6.87 -23.17
CA GLY A 173 -2.97 5.99 -23.97
C GLY A 173 -2.46 6.64 -25.29
N GLU A 174 -2.48 7.97 -25.37
CA GLU A 174 -1.98 8.73 -26.54
C GLU A 174 -0.44 8.78 -26.58
N MET A 175 0.21 8.55 -25.43
CA MET A 175 1.66 8.45 -25.27
C MET A 175 2.00 7.47 -24.16
N ASP A 176 3.23 6.93 -24.18
CA ASP A 176 3.70 6.05 -23.11
C ASP A 176 4.22 6.85 -21.89
N PHE A 177 4.57 6.11 -20.83
CA PHE A 177 5.07 6.73 -19.59
C PHE A 177 6.37 7.52 -19.82
N ASP A 178 7.32 6.96 -20.55
CA ASP A 178 8.65 7.55 -20.74
C ASP A 178 8.55 8.84 -21.57
N GLU A 179 7.71 8.84 -22.60
CA GLU A 179 7.43 10.01 -23.42
C GLU A 179 6.72 11.10 -22.59
N SER A 180 5.69 10.75 -21.83
CA SER A 180 4.98 11.65 -20.95
C SER A 180 5.91 12.24 -19.89
N PHE A 181 6.75 11.41 -19.28
CA PHE A 181 7.72 11.85 -18.29
C PHE A 181 8.72 12.85 -18.88
N ALA A 182 9.29 12.54 -20.05
CA ALA A 182 10.24 13.43 -20.71
C ALA A 182 9.62 14.80 -21.08
N GLN A 183 8.39 14.80 -21.59
CA GLN A 183 7.67 16.05 -21.89
C GLN A 183 7.42 16.89 -20.65
N ARG A 184 7.00 16.28 -19.54
CA ARG A 184 6.77 16.99 -18.27
C ARG A 184 8.08 17.54 -17.69
N VAL A 185 9.18 16.79 -17.78
CA VAL A 185 10.51 17.25 -17.33
C VAL A 185 11.00 18.42 -18.19
N ALA A 186 10.75 18.41 -19.50
CA ALA A 186 11.13 19.50 -20.39
C ALA A 186 10.46 20.84 -19.99
N LEU A 187 9.25 20.81 -19.46
CA LEU A 187 8.56 22.00 -18.95
C LEU A 187 9.21 22.58 -17.68
N LEU A 188 10.00 21.78 -16.94
CA LEU A 188 10.67 22.24 -15.71
C LEU A 188 11.95 23.03 -15.99
N LYS A 189 12.33 23.21 -17.26
CA LYS A 189 13.55 23.95 -17.63
C LYS A 189 13.59 25.35 -17.03
N GLY A 190 14.71 25.70 -16.40
CA GLY A 190 14.97 27.01 -15.81
C GLY A 190 14.40 27.14 -14.37
N ILE A 191 13.81 26.10 -13.79
CA ILE A 191 13.47 26.11 -12.37
C ILE A 191 14.76 26.06 -11.55
N SER A 192 14.90 27.00 -10.61
CA SER A 192 16.07 27.08 -9.76
C SER A 192 16.06 26.02 -8.66
N THR A 193 17.25 25.63 -8.19
CA THR A 193 17.38 24.71 -7.06
C THR A 193 16.78 25.25 -5.76
N ASP A 194 16.70 26.58 -5.59
CA ASP A 194 16.03 27.19 -4.43
C ASP A 194 14.54 26.82 -4.38
N VAL A 195 13.89 26.67 -5.55
CA VAL A 195 12.50 26.21 -5.63
C VAL A 195 12.39 24.74 -5.23
N LEU A 196 13.38 23.90 -5.60
CA LEU A 196 13.40 22.49 -5.20
C LEU A 196 13.54 22.38 -3.67
N ASP A 197 14.41 23.18 -3.06
CA ASP A 197 14.61 23.23 -1.60
C ASP A 197 13.35 23.69 -0.87
N ASP A 198 12.67 24.72 -1.38
CA ASP A 198 11.40 25.19 -0.83
C ASP A 198 10.34 24.11 -0.87
N ILE A 199 10.22 23.37 -2.00
CA ILE A 199 9.29 22.24 -2.11
C ILE A 199 9.67 21.14 -1.11
N CYS A 200 10.95 20.75 -1.00
CA CYS A 200 11.43 19.78 -0.01
C CYS A 200 10.93 20.14 1.41
N SER A 201 11.04 21.42 1.78
CA SER A 201 10.64 21.91 3.11
C SER A 201 9.14 21.80 3.39
N ARG A 202 8.31 21.73 2.34
CA ARG A 202 6.84 21.65 2.41
C ARG A 202 6.27 20.25 2.22
N LEU A 203 7.13 19.27 1.84
CA LEU A 203 6.68 17.89 1.71
C LEU A 203 6.23 17.32 3.06
N THR A 204 5.08 16.70 3.06
CA THR A 204 4.47 16.07 4.23
C THR A 204 4.63 14.57 4.14
N LEU A 205 5.23 13.97 5.15
CA LEU A 205 5.31 12.51 5.24
C LEU A 205 3.90 11.93 5.40
N SER A 206 3.63 10.84 4.69
CA SER A 206 2.40 10.07 4.88
C SER A 206 2.27 9.63 6.33
N MET A 207 1.01 9.58 6.80
CA MET A 207 0.72 9.14 8.16
C MET A 207 1.36 7.77 8.42
N GLY A 208 2.05 7.64 9.54
CA GLY A 208 2.71 6.40 9.94
C GLY A 208 4.02 6.09 9.20
N ALA A 209 4.44 6.85 8.18
CA ALA A 209 5.63 6.53 7.39
C ALA A 209 6.90 6.39 8.25
N ARG A 210 7.14 7.33 9.16
CA ARG A 210 8.31 7.28 10.06
C ARG A 210 8.28 6.07 10.99
N THR A 211 7.12 5.81 11.59
CA THR A 211 6.92 4.65 12.48
C THR A 211 7.12 3.35 11.72
N THR A 212 6.58 3.26 10.51
CA THR A 212 6.68 2.07 9.65
C THR A 212 8.12 1.77 9.28
N ILE A 213 8.85 2.74 8.75
CA ILE A 213 10.26 2.54 8.36
C ILE A 213 11.10 2.18 9.58
N SER A 214 10.96 2.90 10.70
CA SER A 214 11.67 2.60 11.94
C SER A 214 11.40 1.18 12.45
N ALA A 215 10.15 0.74 12.46
CA ALA A 215 9.77 -0.58 12.94
C ALA A 215 10.25 -1.70 12.00
N LEU A 216 10.14 -1.53 10.67
CA LEU A 216 10.69 -2.48 9.70
C LEU A 216 12.19 -2.65 9.88
N LYS A 217 12.94 -1.55 10.05
CA LYS A 217 14.39 -1.62 10.32
C LYS A 217 14.71 -2.32 11.62
N ALA A 218 13.95 -2.06 12.69
CA ALA A 218 14.11 -2.77 13.97
C ALA A 218 13.82 -4.28 13.84
N LEU A 219 12.96 -4.68 12.92
CA LEU A 219 12.67 -6.08 12.56
C LEU A 219 13.71 -6.68 11.59
N GLY A 220 14.72 -5.91 11.17
CA GLY A 220 15.81 -6.37 10.31
C GLY A 220 15.53 -6.30 8.80
N TYR A 221 14.50 -5.57 8.39
CA TYR A 221 14.27 -5.33 6.97
C TYR A 221 15.30 -4.36 6.40
N HIS A 222 15.71 -4.60 5.16
CA HIS A 222 16.33 -3.60 4.31
C HIS A 222 15.23 -2.79 3.62
N THR A 223 15.30 -1.47 3.69
CA THR A 223 14.27 -0.57 3.18
C THR A 223 14.75 0.18 1.96
N VAL A 224 13.93 0.21 0.90
CA VAL A 224 14.28 0.84 -0.38
C VAL A 224 13.16 1.78 -0.83
N LEU A 225 13.54 2.98 -1.22
CA LEU A 225 12.65 3.91 -1.90
C LEU A 225 12.87 3.78 -3.40
N VAL A 226 11.81 3.42 -4.16
CA VAL A 226 11.84 3.20 -5.61
C VAL A 226 10.77 4.08 -6.26
N SER A 227 11.16 5.25 -6.78
CA SER A 227 10.23 6.26 -7.28
C SER A 227 10.39 6.58 -8.77
N GLY A 228 9.26 6.78 -9.44
CA GLY A 228 9.20 7.42 -10.76
C GLY A 228 9.44 8.94 -10.73
N GLY A 229 9.50 9.53 -9.52
CA GLY A 229 9.82 10.92 -9.29
C GLY A 229 11.33 11.20 -9.34
N PHE A 230 11.79 12.23 -8.62
CA PHE A 230 13.15 12.74 -8.75
C PHE A 230 14.02 12.43 -7.54
N THR A 231 15.28 12.05 -7.81
CA THR A 231 16.31 11.72 -6.81
C THR A 231 16.53 12.85 -5.79
N TYR A 232 16.37 14.10 -6.21
CA TYR A 232 16.50 15.26 -5.34
C TYR A 232 15.59 15.16 -4.12
N PHE A 233 14.30 14.92 -4.35
CA PHE A 233 13.29 14.77 -3.30
C PHE A 233 13.37 13.41 -2.61
N ALA A 234 13.63 12.37 -3.38
CA ALA A 234 13.72 11.00 -2.86
C ALA A 234 14.83 10.85 -1.81
N ARG A 235 16.00 11.48 -2.01
CA ARG A 235 17.09 11.50 -1.03
C ARG A 235 16.71 12.28 0.22
N TYR A 236 16.07 13.44 0.07
CA TYR A 236 15.61 14.25 1.20
C TYR A 236 14.62 13.45 2.09
N ILE A 237 13.67 12.76 1.49
CA ILE A 237 12.71 11.92 2.22
C ILE A 237 13.39 10.71 2.85
N ALA A 238 14.29 10.06 2.12
CA ALA A 238 15.02 8.90 2.64
C ALA A 238 15.88 9.24 3.87
N GLU A 239 16.55 10.40 3.86
CA GLU A 239 17.29 10.89 5.04
C GLU A 239 16.38 11.12 6.23
N GLN A 240 15.21 11.74 6.03
CA GLN A 240 14.26 11.98 7.11
C GLN A 240 13.69 10.71 7.74
N LEU A 241 13.49 9.68 6.91
CA LEU A 241 12.90 8.40 7.33
C LEU A 241 13.96 7.37 7.76
N GLY A 242 15.21 7.56 7.35
CA GLY A 242 16.29 6.60 7.54
C GLY A 242 16.18 5.38 6.62
N VAL A 243 15.64 5.55 5.39
CA VAL A 243 15.60 4.52 4.35
C VAL A 243 17.02 4.15 3.91
N ASP A 244 17.28 2.86 3.68
CA ASP A 244 18.65 2.37 3.44
C ASP A 244 19.13 2.62 2.01
N GLU A 245 18.23 2.61 1.02
CA GLU A 245 18.59 2.74 -0.40
C GLU A 245 17.53 3.54 -1.19
N VAL A 246 17.98 4.30 -2.20
CA VAL A 246 17.12 5.17 -3.02
C VAL A 246 17.38 4.97 -4.50
N HIS A 247 16.31 4.74 -5.25
CA HIS A 247 16.31 4.71 -6.71
C HIS A 247 15.20 5.61 -7.24
N ALA A 248 15.57 6.62 -8.03
CA ALA A 248 14.65 7.57 -8.66
C ALA A 248 15.30 8.20 -9.89
N ASN A 249 14.53 8.95 -10.67
CA ASN A 249 15.07 9.66 -11.83
C ASN A 249 15.93 10.87 -11.41
N ALA A 250 17.07 11.02 -12.02
CA ALA A 250 17.90 12.19 -11.77
C ALA A 250 17.35 13.42 -12.53
N LEU A 251 17.22 14.54 -11.83
CA LEU A 251 17.09 15.84 -12.49
C LEU A 251 18.47 16.26 -12.98
N ASP A 252 18.56 16.65 -14.25
CA ASP A 252 19.75 17.27 -14.79
C ASP A 252 19.74 18.74 -14.41
N ILE A 253 20.76 19.15 -13.63
CA ILE A 253 20.90 20.52 -13.08
C ILE A 253 22.21 21.09 -13.57
N ASP A 254 22.16 22.28 -14.15
CA ASP A 254 23.32 23.05 -14.58
C ASP A 254 23.23 24.49 -14.05
N GLU A 255 24.33 25.04 -13.54
CA GLU A 255 24.41 26.37 -12.94
C GLU A 255 23.27 26.68 -11.92
N GLY A 256 22.76 25.70 -11.21
CA GLY A 256 21.68 25.85 -10.21
C GLY A 256 20.29 25.90 -10.77
N GLU A 257 20.10 25.54 -12.04
CA GLU A 257 18.79 25.45 -12.71
C GLU A 257 18.58 24.07 -13.34
N VAL A 258 17.32 23.63 -13.38
CA VAL A 258 16.90 22.40 -14.07
C VAL A 258 17.04 22.61 -15.58
N THR A 259 17.74 21.71 -16.26
CA THR A 259 18.00 21.83 -17.72
C THR A 259 16.78 21.42 -18.55
N GLY A 260 15.84 20.67 -17.99
CA GLY A 260 14.69 20.07 -18.69
C GLY A 260 15.05 18.77 -19.42
N HIS A 261 16.25 18.22 -19.22
CA HIS A 261 16.66 16.96 -19.81
C HIS A 261 16.46 15.78 -18.84
N VAL A 262 16.08 14.63 -19.39
CA VAL A 262 15.93 13.37 -18.64
C VAL A 262 17.20 12.55 -18.77
N GLN A 263 17.73 12.09 -17.64
CA GLN A 263 18.82 11.11 -17.63
C GLN A 263 18.23 9.69 -17.77
N LEU A 264 18.80 8.93 -18.71
CA LEU A 264 18.36 7.54 -18.97
C LEU A 264 19.16 6.54 -18.11
N PRO A 265 18.59 5.40 -17.75
CA PRO A 265 17.22 4.96 -18.05
C PRO A 265 16.19 5.57 -17.09
N ILE A 266 14.98 5.84 -17.61
CA ILE A 266 13.85 6.31 -16.80
C ILE A 266 13.37 5.19 -15.86
N VAL A 267 13.08 5.55 -14.60
CA VAL A 267 12.49 4.66 -13.60
C VAL A 267 10.98 4.62 -13.82
N ASN A 268 10.55 3.81 -14.76
CA ASN A 268 9.17 3.45 -15.03
C ASN A 268 8.78 2.16 -14.28
N GLY A 269 7.55 1.66 -14.48
CA GLY A 269 7.07 0.46 -13.77
C GLY A 269 7.95 -0.79 -14.00
N ALA A 270 8.37 -1.05 -15.23
CA ALA A 270 9.27 -2.17 -15.53
C ALA A 270 10.66 -1.99 -14.86
N LYS A 271 11.15 -0.76 -14.82
CA LYS A 271 12.42 -0.45 -14.16
C LYS A 271 12.30 -0.56 -12.64
N LYS A 272 11.17 -0.18 -12.03
CA LYS A 272 10.89 -0.41 -10.61
C LYS A 272 11.01 -1.91 -10.27
N ALA A 273 10.36 -2.78 -11.05
CA ALA A 273 10.47 -4.23 -10.87
C ALA A 273 11.92 -4.72 -10.97
N ALA A 274 12.64 -4.32 -12.01
CA ALA A 274 14.04 -4.69 -12.21
C ALA A 274 14.98 -4.21 -11.07
N ILE A 275 14.70 -3.04 -10.48
CA ILE A 275 15.42 -2.52 -9.31
C ILE A 275 15.18 -3.42 -8.11
N VAL A 276 13.94 -3.81 -7.86
CA VAL A 276 13.58 -4.71 -6.74
C VAL A 276 14.26 -6.07 -6.89
N GLU A 277 14.18 -6.69 -8.08
CA GLU A 277 14.86 -7.97 -8.35
C GLU A 277 16.37 -7.88 -8.14
N HIS A 278 17.01 -6.86 -8.72
CA HIS A 278 18.45 -6.66 -8.58
C HIS A 278 18.88 -6.41 -7.13
N THR A 279 18.09 -5.65 -6.38
CA THR A 279 18.37 -5.39 -4.97
C THR A 279 18.24 -6.66 -4.14
N ALA A 280 17.20 -7.46 -4.35
CA ALA A 280 16.99 -8.74 -3.70
C ALA A 280 18.16 -9.69 -4.00
N GLU A 281 18.54 -9.85 -5.27
CA GLU A 281 19.67 -10.69 -5.72
C GLU A 281 20.98 -10.25 -5.05
N ARG A 282 21.30 -8.97 -5.08
CA ARG A 282 22.51 -8.39 -4.48
C ARG A 282 22.60 -8.63 -2.97
N LEU A 283 21.47 -8.61 -2.28
CA LEU A 283 21.38 -8.85 -0.84
C LEU A 283 21.25 -10.34 -0.46
N GLY A 284 21.09 -11.23 -1.44
CA GLY A 284 20.84 -12.65 -1.19
C GLY A 284 19.48 -12.92 -0.57
N ILE A 285 18.47 -12.11 -0.93
CA ILE A 285 17.09 -12.19 -0.45
C ILE A 285 16.24 -12.84 -1.54
N GLU A 286 15.48 -13.86 -1.18
CA GLU A 286 14.53 -14.49 -2.10
C GLU A 286 13.31 -13.58 -2.34
N MET A 287 12.72 -13.62 -3.55
CA MET A 287 11.53 -12.82 -3.86
C MET A 287 10.35 -13.14 -2.94
N SER A 288 10.27 -14.35 -2.40
CA SER A 288 9.33 -14.75 -1.35
C SER A 288 9.54 -14.05 0.01
N GLN A 289 10.53 -13.17 0.11
CA GLN A 289 10.86 -12.38 1.30
C GLN A 289 10.76 -10.87 1.01
N VAL A 290 10.16 -10.49 -0.11
CA VAL A 290 10.07 -9.11 -0.58
C VAL A 290 8.62 -8.61 -0.44
N VAL A 291 8.50 -7.37 0.05
CA VAL A 291 7.23 -6.63 0.11
C VAL A 291 7.38 -5.36 -0.71
N CYS A 292 6.40 -5.05 -1.56
CA CYS A 292 6.36 -3.83 -2.35
C CYS A 292 5.10 -3.03 -2.04
N ILE A 293 5.25 -1.72 -1.82
CA ILE A 293 4.18 -0.82 -1.42
C ILE A 293 4.11 0.37 -2.38
N GLY A 294 2.91 0.72 -2.84
CA GLY A 294 2.69 1.87 -3.70
C GLY A 294 1.19 2.16 -3.88
N ASP A 295 0.87 3.24 -4.60
CA ASP A 295 -0.49 3.69 -4.85
C ASP A 295 -0.87 3.66 -6.35
N GLY A 296 0.12 3.63 -7.23
CA GLY A 296 -0.02 3.86 -8.66
C GLY A 296 0.05 2.60 -9.54
N ALA A 297 -0.47 2.71 -10.77
CA ALA A 297 -0.38 1.63 -11.76
C ALA A 297 1.07 1.31 -12.17
N ASN A 298 1.99 2.28 -12.02
CA ASN A 298 3.43 2.12 -12.22
C ASN A 298 4.09 1.24 -11.15
N ASP A 299 3.41 0.96 -10.02
CA ASP A 299 3.92 0.08 -8.95
C ASP A 299 3.52 -1.37 -9.15
N LEU A 300 2.47 -1.61 -9.94
CA LEU A 300 1.97 -2.98 -10.19
C LEU A 300 3.04 -3.96 -10.67
N PRO A 301 3.99 -3.59 -11.55
CA PRO A 301 5.06 -4.51 -11.94
C PRO A 301 5.95 -4.95 -10.77
N MET A 302 6.32 -4.05 -9.84
CA MET A 302 7.14 -4.43 -8.68
C MET A 302 6.31 -5.18 -7.63
N MET A 303 5.02 -4.86 -7.47
CA MET A 303 4.11 -5.60 -6.60
C MET A 303 3.91 -7.04 -7.09
N ALA A 304 3.74 -7.24 -8.40
CA ALA A 304 3.47 -8.54 -8.98
C ALA A 304 4.62 -9.56 -8.85
N ILE A 305 5.86 -9.11 -8.66
CA ILE A 305 7.03 -9.98 -8.46
C ILE A 305 7.37 -10.21 -6.99
N ALA A 306 6.84 -9.40 -6.08
CA ALA A 306 7.04 -9.53 -4.66
C ALA A 306 6.19 -10.67 -4.08
N ASP A 307 6.51 -11.13 -2.88
CA ASP A 307 5.65 -12.06 -2.11
C ASP A 307 4.36 -11.38 -1.65
N LEU A 308 4.45 -10.07 -1.36
CA LEU A 308 3.32 -9.25 -0.93
C LEU A 308 3.37 -7.89 -1.61
N GLY A 309 2.44 -7.65 -2.51
CA GLY A 309 2.16 -6.34 -3.08
C GLY A 309 1.07 -5.62 -2.30
N VAL A 310 1.35 -4.44 -1.78
CA VAL A 310 0.43 -3.66 -0.93
C VAL A 310 0.03 -2.36 -1.61
N ALA A 311 -1.24 -2.20 -1.87
CA ALA A 311 -1.84 -0.97 -2.36
C ALA A 311 -2.13 -0.03 -1.18
N TYR A 312 -1.46 1.12 -1.11
CA TYR A 312 -1.63 2.10 -0.05
C TYR A 312 -2.45 3.29 -0.53
N HIS A 313 -3.67 3.46 -0.01
CA HIS A 313 -4.63 4.50 -0.42
C HIS A 313 -4.73 4.64 -1.94
N ALA A 314 -4.63 3.51 -2.62
CA ALA A 314 -4.42 3.42 -4.05
C ALA A 314 -5.73 3.54 -4.84
N LYS A 315 -5.59 3.79 -6.14
CA LYS A 315 -6.73 3.78 -7.07
C LYS A 315 -7.35 2.38 -7.14
N PRO A 316 -8.67 2.25 -7.42
CA PRO A 316 -9.37 0.95 -7.42
C PRO A 316 -8.71 -0.12 -8.29
N ILE A 317 -8.15 0.25 -9.44
CA ILE A 317 -7.45 -0.68 -10.34
C ILE A 317 -6.17 -1.25 -9.71
N VAL A 318 -5.49 -0.49 -8.86
CA VAL A 318 -4.29 -0.95 -8.16
C VAL A 318 -4.69 -1.86 -7.00
N GLN A 319 -5.69 -1.46 -6.22
CA GLN A 319 -6.25 -2.27 -5.13
C GLN A 319 -6.76 -3.64 -5.62
N ALA A 320 -7.36 -3.71 -6.81
CA ALA A 320 -7.87 -4.94 -7.40
C ALA A 320 -6.77 -5.91 -7.86
N ARG A 321 -5.52 -5.47 -7.95
CA ARG A 321 -4.38 -6.25 -8.46
C ARG A 321 -3.28 -6.46 -7.43
N ALA A 322 -3.32 -5.76 -6.32
CA ALA A 322 -2.43 -5.95 -5.18
C ALA A 322 -2.95 -7.09 -4.27
N ASP A 323 -2.03 -7.74 -3.55
CA ASP A 323 -2.36 -8.82 -2.61
C ASP A 323 -3.07 -8.29 -1.36
N ALA A 324 -2.79 -7.05 -0.98
CA ALA A 324 -3.40 -6.36 0.15
C ALA A 324 -3.67 -4.88 -0.18
N ALA A 325 -4.65 -4.28 0.49
CA ALA A 325 -4.95 -2.86 0.38
C ALA A 325 -5.10 -2.22 1.76
N ILE A 326 -4.51 -1.03 1.93
CA ILE A 326 -4.61 -0.22 3.14
C ILE A 326 -5.35 1.06 2.76
N ASN A 327 -6.55 1.27 3.33
CA ASN A 327 -7.41 2.41 3.06
C ASN A 327 -7.84 3.14 4.35
N VAL A 328 -7.70 2.48 5.50
CA VAL A 328 -8.22 2.98 6.79
C VAL A 328 -7.12 3.61 7.63
N THR A 329 -5.96 2.96 7.71
CA THR A 329 -4.85 3.41 8.55
C THR A 329 -3.80 4.18 7.76
N GLY A 330 -2.83 4.74 8.46
CA GLY A 330 -1.59 5.16 7.87
C GLY A 330 -0.75 3.98 7.37
N LEU A 331 0.48 4.25 6.99
CA LEU A 331 1.38 3.27 6.38
C LEU A 331 1.72 2.10 7.33
N GLU A 332 1.56 2.29 8.64
CA GLU A 332 1.69 1.24 9.66
C GLU A 332 0.68 0.10 9.49
N GLY A 333 -0.40 0.29 8.75
CA GLY A 333 -1.33 -0.77 8.36
C GLY A 333 -0.68 -1.95 7.64
N ILE A 334 0.50 -1.75 7.04
CA ILE A 334 1.30 -2.81 6.41
C ILE A 334 1.59 -3.96 7.38
N PHE A 335 1.76 -3.68 8.68
CA PHE A 335 2.04 -4.71 9.67
C PHE A 335 0.90 -5.71 9.81
N TYR A 336 -0.35 -5.28 9.59
CA TYR A 336 -1.49 -6.18 9.58
C TYR A 336 -1.52 -7.05 8.32
N ALA A 337 -1.18 -6.47 7.17
CA ALA A 337 -1.02 -7.22 5.92
C ALA A 337 0.15 -8.24 6.01
N LEU A 338 1.20 -7.92 6.77
CA LEU A 338 2.30 -8.82 7.08
C LEU A 338 1.99 -9.86 8.17
N GLY A 339 0.81 -9.78 8.81
CA GLY A 339 0.40 -10.70 9.86
C GLY A 339 0.94 -10.41 11.26
N TYR A 340 1.63 -9.27 11.46
CA TYR A 340 2.07 -8.89 12.81
C TYR A 340 0.88 -8.55 13.70
N PRO A 341 0.93 -8.88 15.00
CA PRO A 341 -0.02 -8.34 15.95
C PRO A 341 0.14 -6.82 16.03
N ALA A 342 -0.90 -6.12 16.52
CA ALA A 342 -0.82 -4.68 16.72
C ALA A 342 0.52 -4.30 17.37
N LEU A 343 1.28 -3.45 16.70
CA LEU A 343 2.46 -2.86 17.31
C LEU A 343 1.97 -1.98 18.45
N ALA A 344 2.40 -2.28 19.68
CA ALA A 344 2.18 -1.33 20.77
C ALA A 344 2.82 0.00 20.35
N PRO A 345 2.15 1.16 20.54
CA PRO A 345 2.78 2.43 20.27
C PRO A 345 4.09 2.50 21.06
N THR A 346 5.20 2.66 20.35
CA THR A 346 6.47 3.04 20.99
C THR A 346 6.31 4.49 21.38
N GLU A 347 6.24 4.76 22.71
CA GLU A 347 6.29 6.09 23.29
C GLU A 347 7.52 6.88 22.83
#